data_299d5095a46d5fab4e2c9045cd7405cf
#
_entry.id   299d5095a46d5fab4e2c9045cd7405cf
#
_cell.length_a   1.000
_cell.length_b   1.000
_cell.length_c   1.000
_cell.angle_alpha   90.00
_cell.angle_beta   90.00
_cell.angle_gamma   90.00
#
_symmetry.space_group_name_H-M   'P 1'
#
loop_
_entity.id
_entity.type
_entity.pdbx_description
1 polymer ?
#
loop_
_entity_poly.entity_id
_entity_poly.type
_entity_poly.pdbx_seq_one_letter_code
_entity_poly.pdbx_strand_id
1 'polypeptide(L)'
;PPAAVRSSGRPPVVVDASDRFGSATATEAQNRLVEAVVRVAGEELSGRTGGGTLGAIVPPSLVDPVAAALEEEGLPFGRVGDGALDSDLSLLSVEDAKGLEFDSVVVAEPTRMAAESARGYNAVYVALTRATHRLTIVHAEGLPPALADADIAVNSEID
;
A
#
# COMPACT_ATOMS: atom_id res chain seq x y z
N PRO A 1 -19.78 10.09 -1.53
CA PRO A 1 -18.44 9.61 -1.29
C PRO A 1 -17.64 10.64 -0.54
N PRO A 2 -16.63 10.20 0.17
CA PRO A 2 -15.79 11.16 0.86
C PRO A 2 -15.13 12.10 -0.15
N ALA A 3 -15.11 13.36 0.18
CA ALA A 3 -14.61 14.34 -0.74
C ALA A 3 -13.11 14.26 -0.91
N ALA A 4 -12.40 13.94 0.15
CA ALA A 4 -10.95 13.90 0.07
C ALA A 4 -10.42 12.85 0.99
N VAL A 5 -9.45 12.10 0.51
CA VAL A 5 -8.77 11.11 1.33
C VAL A 5 -7.75 11.81 2.22
N ARG A 6 -7.21 12.91 1.75
CA ARG A 6 -6.21 13.67 2.49
C ARG A 6 -6.30 15.14 2.09
N SER A 7 -5.66 15.97 2.87
CA SER A 7 -5.80 17.42 2.74
C SER A 7 -4.61 18.11 2.08
N SER A 8 -3.60 17.38 1.65
CA SER A 8 -2.37 17.99 1.14
C SER A 8 -2.49 18.58 -0.25
N GLY A 9 -3.56 18.28 -0.96
CA GLY A 9 -3.74 18.76 -2.33
C GLY A 9 -3.08 17.88 -3.38
N ARG A 10 -2.29 16.90 -2.99
CA ARG A 10 -1.70 15.95 -3.94
C ARG A 10 -2.67 14.83 -4.24
N PRO A 11 -2.91 14.50 -5.50
CA PRO A 11 -3.76 13.35 -5.82
C PRO A 11 -3.04 12.06 -5.45
N PRO A 12 -3.79 11.02 -5.09
CA PRO A 12 -3.20 9.71 -4.91
C PRO A 12 -2.55 9.21 -6.19
N VAL A 13 -1.51 8.38 -6.03
CA VAL A 13 -0.80 7.77 -7.16
C VAL A 13 -1.17 6.30 -7.19
N VAL A 14 -1.47 5.80 -8.38
CA VAL A 14 -1.80 4.39 -8.58
C VAL A 14 -0.70 3.73 -9.38
N VAL A 15 -0.18 2.63 -8.86
CA VAL A 15 0.87 1.85 -9.52
C VAL A 15 0.28 0.50 -9.91
N ASP A 16 0.29 0.21 -11.20
CA ASP A 16 -0.21 -1.06 -11.73
C ASP A 16 0.95 -2.03 -11.87
N ALA A 17 0.94 -3.07 -11.03
CA ALA A 17 1.98 -4.07 -11.01
C ALA A 17 1.57 -5.36 -11.73
N SER A 18 0.48 -5.33 -12.49
CA SER A 18 -0.01 -6.52 -13.17
C SER A 18 0.91 -6.93 -14.31
N ASP A 19 0.85 -8.23 -14.65
CA ASP A 19 1.51 -8.73 -15.84
C ASP A 19 0.64 -8.41 -17.05
N ARG A 20 1.10 -7.47 -17.85
CA ARG A 20 0.33 -6.96 -18.99
C ARG A 20 0.07 -8.06 -20.06
N PHE A 21 0.84 -9.14 -20.05
CA PHE A 21 0.66 -10.22 -21.01
C PHE A 21 -0.20 -11.34 -20.47
N GLY A 22 -0.53 -11.30 -19.18
CA GLY A 22 -1.43 -12.27 -18.58
C GLY A 22 -0.90 -13.67 -18.50
N SER A 23 0.41 -13.86 -18.56
CA SER A 23 1.01 -15.19 -18.62
C SER A 23 1.58 -15.65 -17.28
N ALA A 24 1.54 -14.83 -16.26
CA ALA A 24 2.14 -15.19 -14.97
C ALA A 24 1.27 -16.17 -14.22
N THR A 25 1.92 -17.09 -13.50
CA THR A 25 1.23 -17.94 -12.54
C THR A 25 0.76 -17.08 -11.37
N ALA A 26 -0.11 -17.63 -10.51
CA ALA A 26 -0.56 -16.90 -9.32
C ALA A 26 0.62 -16.55 -8.42
N THR A 27 1.59 -17.45 -8.28
CA THR A 27 2.78 -17.18 -7.46
C THR A 27 3.61 -16.05 -8.05
N GLU A 28 3.82 -16.09 -9.37
CA GLU A 28 4.59 -15.05 -10.04
C GLU A 28 3.89 -13.70 -9.94
N ALA A 29 2.57 -13.69 -10.08
CA ALA A 29 1.80 -12.46 -9.96
C ALA A 29 1.93 -11.88 -8.55
N GLN A 30 1.85 -12.72 -7.52
CA GLN A 30 2.03 -12.25 -6.16
C GLN A 30 3.43 -11.71 -5.93
N ASN A 31 4.46 -12.40 -6.46
CA ASN A 31 5.83 -11.91 -6.30
C ASN A 31 6.03 -10.55 -6.94
N ARG A 32 5.44 -10.34 -8.13
CA ARG A 32 5.53 -9.03 -8.78
C ARG A 32 4.86 -7.94 -7.95
N LEU A 33 3.71 -8.26 -7.36
CA LEU A 33 3.01 -7.32 -6.50
C LEU A 33 3.85 -6.97 -5.28
N VAL A 34 4.40 -7.99 -4.62
CA VAL A 34 5.23 -7.78 -3.43
C VAL A 34 6.46 -6.95 -3.77
N GLU A 35 7.12 -7.26 -4.89
CA GLU A 35 8.29 -6.49 -5.33
C GLU A 35 7.92 -5.04 -5.59
N ALA A 36 6.76 -4.80 -6.20
CA ALA A 36 6.32 -3.43 -6.45
C ALA A 36 6.06 -2.68 -5.15
N VAL A 37 5.45 -3.33 -4.18
CA VAL A 37 5.19 -2.71 -2.88
C VAL A 37 6.51 -2.31 -2.21
N VAL A 38 7.48 -3.22 -2.21
CA VAL A 38 8.78 -2.98 -1.58
C VAL A 38 9.52 -1.86 -2.31
N ARG A 39 9.49 -1.87 -3.65
CA ARG A 39 10.14 -0.82 -4.44
C ARG A 39 9.52 0.54 -4.14
N VAL A 40 8.20 0.61 -4.13
CA VAL A 40 7.51 1.87 -3.86
C VAL A 40 7.83 2.36 -2.44
N ALA A 41 7.82 1.45 -1.47
CA ALA A 41 8.17 1.82 -0.10
C ALA A 41 9.60 2.36 -0.02
N GLY A 42 10.52 1.70 -0.71
CA GLY A 42 11.92 2.16 -0.73
C GLY A 42 12.07 3.53 -1.36
N GLU A 43 11.35 3.77 -2.45
CA GLU A 43 11.38 5.07 -3.12
C GLU A 43 10.81 6.17 -2.22
N GLU A 44 9.71 5.87 -1.51
CA GLU A 44 9.14 6.84 -0.59
C GLU A 44 10.09 7.17 0.55
N LEU A 45 10.76 6.15 1.09
CA LEU A 45 11.73 6.39 2.15
C LEU A 45 12.90 7.22 1.67
N SER A 46 13.40 6.95 0.46
CA SER A 46 14.55 7.65 -0.09
C SER A 46 14.21 9.09 -0.48
N GLY A 47 13.00 9.32 -0.92
CA GLY A 47 12.61 10.63 -1.42
C GLY A 47 12.14 11.61 -0.37
N ARG A 48 12.06 11.18 0.89
CA ARG A 48 11.57 12.07 1.93
C ARG A 48 12.63 13.06 2.36
N THR A 49 12.20 14.28 2.62
CA THR A 49 13.06 15.29 3.22
C THR A 49 12.51 15.61 4.59
N GLY A 50 13.37 15.65 5.59
CA GLY A 50 12.97 16.01 6.92
C GLY A 50 12.28 14.92 7.72
N GLY A 51 12.36 13.67 7.28
CA GLY A 51 11.75 12.56 7.98
C GLY A 51 10.28 12.37 7.65
N GLY A 52 9.53 11.84 8.57
CA GLY A 52 8.13 11.52 8.38
C GLY A 52 7.91 10.02 8.48
N THR A 53 6.66 9.63 8.59
CA THR A 53 6.30 8.23 8.78
C THR A 53 5.69 7.66 7.51
N LEU A 54 5.97 6.39 7.26
CA LEU A 54 5.42 5.67 6.11
C LEU A 54 4.75 4.41 6.62
N GLY A 55 3.48 4.23 6.26
CA GLY A 55 2.76 3.01 6.56
C GLY A 55 2.54 2.21 5.30
N ALA A 56 2.89 0.94 5.32
CA ALA A 56 2.55 0.01 4.25
C ALA A 56 1.40 -0.84 4.76
N ILE A 57 0.22 -0.63 4.21
CA ILE A 57 -0.99 -1.33 4.64
C ILE A 57 -1.35 -2.33 3.56
N VAL A 58 -1.32 -3.60 3.92
CA VAL A 58 -1.47 -4.69 2.96
C VAL A 58 -2.55 -5.66 3.44
N PRO A 59 -3.11 -6.47 2.54
CA PRO A 59 -4.02 -7.53 2.98
C PRO A 59 -3.32 -8.48 3.93
N PRO A 60 -4.06 -9.09 4.87
CA PRO A 60 -3.43 -10.00 5.83
C PRO A 60 -2.58 -11.08 5.19
N SER A 61 -3.01 -11.61 4.04
CA SER A 61 -2.26 -12.67 3.37
C SER A 61 -0.92 -12.20 2.79
N LEU A 62 -0.72 -10.88 2.68
CA LEU A 62 0.51 -10.34 2.13
C LEU A 62 1.48 -9.81 3.17
N VAL A 63 1.07 -9.79 4.45
CA VAL A 63 1.96 -9.25 5.49
C VAL A 63 3.28 -10.01 5.54
N ASP A 64 3.22 -11.34 5.63
CA ASP A 64 4.45 -12.12 5.71
C ASP A 64 5.30 -12.07 4.44
N PRO A 65 4.71 -12.21 3.24
CA PRO A 65 5.52 -12.08 2.02
C PRO A 65 6.19 -10.70 1.89
N VAL A 66 5.48 -9.63 2.25
CA VAL A 66 6.07 -8.29 2.17
C VAL A 66 7.16 -8.14 3.22
N ALA A 67 6.95 -8.67 4.43
CA ALA A 67 7.96 -8.61 5.47
C ALA A 67 9.25 -9.30 5.02
N ALA A 68 9.13 -10.49 4.43
CA ALA A 68 10.28 -11.23 3.94
C ALA A 68 11.03 -10.43 2.86
N ALA A 69 10.28 -9.82 1.95
CA ALA A 69 10.90 -9.05 0.88
C ALA A 69 11.59 -7.79 1.40
N LEU A 70 10.99 -7.12 2.39
CA LEU A 70 11.64 -5.96 3.01
C LEU A 70 12.95 -6.35 3.68
N GLU A 71 12.95 -7.51 4.34
CA GLU A 71 14.17 -8.00 4.97
C GLU A 71 15.24 -8.32 3.93
N GLU A 72 14.85 -8.94 2.82
CA GLU A 72 15.79 -9.23 1.73
C GLU A 72 16.43 -7.98 1.17
N GLU A 73 15.65 -6.90 1.08
CA GLU A 73 16.15 -5.64 0.55
C GLU A 73 16.90 -4.81 1.57
N GLY A 74 16.93 -5.27 2.82
CA GLY A 74 17.60 -4.53 3.87
C GLY A 74 16.90 -3.25 4.29
N LEU A 75 15.59 -3.16 4.06
CA LEU A 75 14.80 -2.00 4.46
C LEU A 75 14.26 -2.20 5.87
N PRO A 76 14.71 -1.38 6.83
CA PRO A 76 14.19 -1.53 8.19
C PRO A 76 12.71 -1.19 8.27
N PHE A 77 11.98 -1.97 9.03
CA PHE A 77 10.56 -1.73 9.23
C PHE A 77 10.13 -2.28 10.59
N GLY A 78 8.99 -1.78 11.09
CA GLY A 78 8.39 -2.30 12.30
C GLY A 78 7.07 -2.96 12.00
N ARG A 79 6.69 -3.90 12.85
CA ARG A 79 5.38 -4.55 12.81
C ARG A 79 4.69 -4.27 14.15
N VAL A 80 3.36 -4.31 14.15
CA VAL A 80 2.62 -4.10 15.38
C VAL A 80 3.07 -5.14 16.42
N GLY A 81 3.38 -4.66 17.61
CA GLY A 81 3.90 -5.51 18.67
C GLY A 81 5.42 -5.60 18.68
N ASP A 82 6.09 -5.17 17.62
CA ASP A 82 7.54 -5.25 17.49
C ASP A 82 8.16 -3.87 17.31
N GLY A 83 7.54 -2.83 17.88
CA GLY A 83 8.09 -1.48 17.77
C GLY A 83 7.74 -0.79 16.46
N ALA A 84 6.56 -1.09 15.92
CA ALA A 84 6.16 -0.51 14.63
C ALA A 84 6.26 1.00 14.60
N LEU A 85 5.90 1.66 15.69
CA LEU A 85 5.89 3.12 15.73
C LEU A 85 7.27 3.73 15.91
N ASP A 86 8.27 2.90 16.16
CA ASP A 86 9.66 3.38 16.33
C ASP A 86 10.43 3.37 15.01
N SER A 87 9.85 2.81 13.97
CA SER A 87 10.52 2.72 12.66
C SER A 87 9.92 3.75 11.71
N ASP A 88 10.72 4.18 10.73
CA ASP A 88 10.23 5.09 9.70
C ASP A 88 9.17 4.41 8.83
N LEU A 89 9.27 3.11 8.65
CA LEU A 89 8.32 2.31 7.89
C LEU A 89 7.65 1.32 8.83
N SER A 90 6.32 1.31 8.79
CA SER A 90 5.51 0.33 9.54
C SER A 90 4.76 -0.54 8.55
N LEU A 91 4.78 -1.84 8.74
CA LEU A 91 4.05 -2.80 7.92
C LEU A 91 2.83 -3.27 8.71
N LEU A 92 1.65 -3.11 8.14
CA LEU A 92 0.41 -3.26 8.87
C LEU A 92 -0.67 -3.93 8.03
N SER A 93 -1.56 -4.64 8.69
CA SER A 93 -2.89 -4.90 8.11
C SER A 93 -3.79 -3.72 8.43
N VAL A 94 -4.98 -3.69 7.81
CA VAL A 94 -5.93 -2.63 8.09
C VAL A 94 -6.35 -2.64 9.56
N GLU A 95 -6.53 -3.82 10.12
CA GLU A 95 -6.94 -3.89 11.53
C GLU A 95 -5.92 -3.25 12.45
N ASP A 96 -4.65 -3.44 12.14
CA ASP A 96 -3.57 -2.86 12.93
C ASP A 96 -3.45 -1.35 12.71
N ALA A 97 -3.90 -0.88 11.56
CA ALA A 97 -3.76 0.53 11.20
C ALA A 97 -4.83 1.43 11.79
N LYS A 98 -5.87 0.85 12.36
CA LYS A 98 -6.95 1.63 12.94
C LYS A 98 -6.43 2.55 14.01
N GLY A 99 -6.83 3.81 13.96
CA GLY A 99 -6.41 4.78 14.94
C GLY A 99 -5.02 5.34 14.73
N LEU A 100 -4.33 4.89 13.70
CA LEU A 100 -2.99 5.39 13.38
C LEU A 100 -3.05 6.24 12.13
N GLU A 101 -2.10 7.17 12.01
CA GLU A 101 -1.95 7.98 10.82
C GLU A 101 -0.47 8.04 10.47
N PHE A 102 -0.20 8.21 9.17
CA PHE A 102 1.16 8.29 8.65
C PHE A 102 1.23 9.43 7.65
N ASP A 103 2.40 10.05 7.54
CA ASP A 103 2.59 11.08 6.52
C ASP A 103 2.37 10.52 5.13
N SER A 104 2.89 9.34 4.87
CA SER A 104 2.71 8.66 3.60
C SER A 104 2.20 7.25 3.84
N VAL A 105 1.37 6.77 2.95
CA VAL A 105 0.84 5.41 3.03
C VAL A 105 0.93 4.75 1.66
N VAL A 106 1.37 3.51 1.66
CA VAL A 106 1.28 2.63 0.50
C VAL A 106 0.21 1.60 0.82
N VAL A 107 -0.86 1.58 0.02
CA VAL A 107 -1.93 0.59 0.17
C VAL A 107 -1.78 -0.43 -0.93
N ALA A 108 -1.67 -1.70 -0.56
CA ALA A 108 -1.47 -2.76 -1.53
C ALA A 108 -2.76 -3.52 -1.78
N GLU A 109 -3.07 -3.75 -3.02
CA GLU A 109 -4.10 -4.66 -3.50
C GLU A 109 -5.44 -4.44 -2.80
N PRO A 110 -6.09 -3.30 -3.04
CA PRO A 110 -7.34 -2.99 -2.33
C PRO A 110 -8.46 -3.99 -2.59
N THR A 111 -8.50 -4.60 -3.77
CA THR A 111 -9.53 -5.60 -4.05
C THR A 111 -9.37 -6.83 -3.15
N ARG A 112 -8.12 -7.31 -3.01
CA ARG A 112 -7.86 -8.44 -2.11
C ARG A 112 -8.09 -8.04 -0.65
N MET A 113 -7.72 -6.81 -0.30
CA MET A 113 -7.94 -6.29 1.05
C MET A 113 -9.43 -6.34 1.40
N ALA A 114 -10.30 -5.92 0.49
CA ALA A 114 -11.74 -5.98 0.70
C ALA A 114 -12.22 -7.43 0.82
N ALA A 115 -11.67 -8.31 0.00
CA ALA A 115 -12.09 -9.72 0.01
C ALA A 115 -11.67 -10.43 1.29
N GLU A 116 -10.56 -10.02 1.89
CA GLU A 116 -10.05 -10.67 3.10
C GLU A 116 -10.57 -10.03 4.39
N SER A 117 -11.39 -9.00 4.28
CA SER A 117 -11.89 -8.29 5.45
C SER A 117 -13.36 -8.55 5.65
N ALA A 118 -13.77 -8.74 6.91
CA ALA A 118 -15.19 -8.82 7.24
C ALA A 118 -15.91 -7.51 6.94
N ARG A 119 -15.18 -6.41 6.85
CA ARG A 119 -15.75 -5.09 6.57
C ARG A 119 -15.79 -4.75 5.09
N GLY A 120 -15.24 -5.62 4.22
CA GLY A 120 -15.25 -5.39 2.78
C GLY A 120 -14.60 -4.08 2.41
N TYR A 121 -15.25 -3.29 1.56
CA TYR A 121 -14.68 -2.03 1.08
C TYR A 121 -14.52 -0.98 2.17
N ASN A 122 -15.22 -1.12 3.30
CA ASN A 122 -14.96 -0.20 4.41
C ASN A 122 -13.54 -0.34 4.94
N ALA A 123 -12.97 -1.53 4.87
CA ALA A 123 -11.55 -1.72 5.24
C ALA A 123 -10.64 -0.94 4.31
N VAL A 124 -10.94 -0.96 3.01
CA VAL A 124 -10.16 -0.19 2.06
C VAL A 124 -10.24 1.30 2.37
N TYR A 125 -11.44 1.79 2.65
CA TYR A 125 -11.61 3.19 2.98
C TYR A 125 -10.78 3.57 4.21
N VAL A 126 -10.79 2.73 5.24
CA VAL A 126 -9.97 2.98 6.42
C VAL A 126 -8.50 3.09 6.04
N ALA A 127 -8.01 2.15 5.22
CA ALA A 127 -6.61 2.16 4.81
C ALA A 127 -6.26 3.45 4.06
N LEU A 128 -7.13 3.85 3.12
CA LEU A 128 -6.88 5.04 2.31
C LEU A 128 -6.83 6.31 3.14
N THR A 129 -7.56 6.35 4.25
CA THR A 129 -7.65 7.55 5.06
C THR A 129 -6.55 7.65 6.12
N ARG A 130 -5.62 6.70 6.15
CA ARG A 130 -4.51 6.78 7.12
C ARG A 130 -3.40 7.73 6.68
N ALA A 131 -3.39 8.17 5.42
CA ALA A 131 -2.36 9.06 4.89
C ALA A 131 -2.75 10.52 5.16
N THR A 132 -1.83 11.29 5.70
CA THR A 132 -2.07 12.73 5.88
C THR A 132 -1.51 13.56 4.73
N HIS A 133 -0.51 13.06 4.00
CA HIS A 133 0.11 13.82 2.92
C HIS A 133 0.15 13.09 1.59
N ARG A 134 0.63 11.85 1.56
CA ARG A 134 0.81 11.13 0.30
C ARG A 134 0.18 9.75 0.38
N LEU A 135 -0.51 9.37 -0.68
CA LEU A 135 -1.13 8.06 -0.77
C LEU A 135 -0.73 7.42 -2.09
N THR A 136 -0.21 6.21 -2.03
CA THR A 136 0.11 5.41 -3.21
C THR A 136 -0.63 4.10 -3.11
N ILE A 137 -1.28 3.71 -4.20
CA ILE A 137 -2.01 2.45 -4.27
C ILE A 137 -1.28 1.55 -5.25
N VAL A 138 -0.90 0.35 -4.81
CA VAL A 138 -0.21 -0.63 -5.65
C VAL A 138 -1.15 -1.80 -5.84
N HIS A 139 -1.41 -2.18 -7.09
CA HIS A 139 -2.34 -3.27 -7.36
C HIS A 139 -1.88 -4.10 -8.54
N ALA A 140 -2.26 -5.36 -8.56
CA ALA A 140 -2.10 -6.25 -9.71
C ALA A 140 -3.46 -6.75 -10.18
N GLU A 141 -4.41 -6.90 -9.27
CA GLU A 141 -5.79 -7.21 -9.63
C GLU A 141 -6.49 -5.90 -10.01
N GLY A 142 -7.64 -6.01 -10.67
CA GLY A 142 -8.40 -4.83 -11.04
C GLY A 142 -8.77 -4.01 -9.81
N LEU A 143 -8.82 -2.70 -9.98
CA LEU A 143 -9.21 -1.82 -8.88
C LEU A 143 -10.71 -1.94 -8.59
N PRO A 144 -11.11 -1.75 -7.33
CA PRO A 144 -12.54 -1.65 -7.03
C PRO A 144 -13.16 -0.50 -7.83
N PRO A 145 -14.44 -0.64 -8.23
CA PRO A 145 -15.07 0.39 -9.07
C PRO A 145 -14.98 1.79 -8.49
N ALA A 146 -15.10 1.94 -7.18
CA ALA A 146 -15.05 3.26 -6.58
C ALA A 146 -13.68 3.92 -6.78
N LEU A 147 -12.61 3.14 -6.82
CA LEU A 147 -11.27 3.68 -7.06
C LEU A 147 -10.99 3.85 -8.54
N ALA A 148 -11.53 2.97 -9.37
CA ALA A 148 -11.35 3.08 -10.81
C ALA A 148 -11.96 4.36 -11.36
N ASP A 149 -13.05 4.82 -10.74
CA ASP A 149 -13.75 6.02 -11.19
C ASP A 149 -13.24 7.29 -10.52
N ALA A 150 -12.32 7.17 -9.58
CA ALA A 150 -11.79 8.34 -8.87
C ALA A 150 -10.82 9.09 -9.76
N ASP A 151 -10.69 10.39 -9.50
CA ASP A 151 -9.73 11.23 -10.20
C ASP A 151 -8.35 11.07 -9.55
N ILE A 152 -7.65 10.02 -9.95
CA ILE A 152 -6.34 9.72 -9.39
C ILE A 152 -5.32 9.61 -10.50
N ALA A 153 -4.08 9.98 -10.20
CA ALA A 153 -2.98 9.86 -11.14
C ALA A 153 -2.58 8.39 -11.27
N VAL A 154 -2.37 7.96 -12.50
CA VAL A 154 -1.97 6.58 -12.76
C VAL A 154 -0.49 6.57 -13.18
N ASN A 155 0.28 5.74 -12.50
CA ASN A 155 1.67 5.54 -12.83
C ASN A 155 1.87 4.06 -13.11
N SER A 156 1.94 3.73 -14.37
CA SER A 156 1.98 2.33 -14.79
C SER A 156 3.41 1.80 -14.77
N GLU A 157 3.59 0.65 -14.14
CA GLU A 157 4.89 -0.03 -14.06
C GLU A 157 5.00 -1.01 -15.21
N ILE A 158 5.21 -0.47 -16.36
CA ILE A 158 5.10 -1.27 -17.56
C ILE A 158 6.41 -1.76 -18.07
N ASP A 159 7.41 -1.62 -17.63
CA ASP A 159 8.68 -2.01 -18.25
C ASP A 159 9.05 -3.43 -18.13
#